data_5f66dcef5358630bc6a9d5877fd4bdda
#
_entry.id   5f66dcef5358630bc6a9d5877fd4bdda
#
_cell.length_a   1.000
_cell.length_b   1.000
_cell.length_c   1.000
_cell.angle_alpha   90.00
_cell.angle_beta   90.00
_cell.angle_gamma   90.00
#
_symmetry.space_group_name_H-M   'P 1'
#
loop_
_entity.id
_entity.type
_entity.pdbx_description
1 polymer ?
#
loop_
_entity_poly.entity_id
_entity_poly.type
_entity_poly.pdbx_seq_one_letter_code
_entity_poly.pdbx_strand_id
1 'polypeptide(L)'
;MRLRNDGRFARAKNKLRREVTLALRPRDRQRVIVSLTSYPQRIDYVADVVRSLFAQLQLPDLTVLYLSEDQFPDGVKSLPPSLTSCLGRDFQIRWVRGDMRSHKKYLYAVRDFPEDLVITVDDDIVCRNTLVGDLLSVHTRHPHAVAAIRTHLMEFDSNGVLLPYSDWQMEVGNTRPELCDRPSMRLFGTSGAGMLLPPGSLPAAAFDTRAIGETCPNADDVWLKAMTAIAGWPTVSVTGWQGVDCIEGSQETSLWATNQCGGNDDAIRKVRAYCEKDLGIARLDSLFHDDTLVD
;
A
#
# COMPACT_ATOMS: atom_id res chain seq x y z
N MET A 1 34.68 -11.57 -19.35
CA MET A 1 33.61 -11.54 -20.38
C MET A 1 32.47 -12.54 -20.14
N ARG A 2 32.63 -13.62 -19.35
CA ARG A 2 31.54 -14.61 -19.02
C ARG A 2 30.45 -14.10 -18.07
N LEU A 3 30.76 -13.27 -17.08
CA LEU A 3 29.80 -12.83 -16.05
C LEU A 3 28.70 -11.88 -16.55
N ARG A 4 28.86 -11.18 -17.69
CA ARG A 4 27.81 -10.32 -18.27
C ARG A 4 26.73 -11.08 -19.05
N ASN A 5 27.02 -12.30 -19.51
CA ASN A 5 26.04 -13.11 -20.26
C ASN A 5 25.04 -13.81 -19.34
N ASP A 6 25.47 -14.30 -18.18
CA ASP A 6 24.61 -15.05 -17.26
C ASP A 6 23.42 -14.20 -16.75
N GLY A 7 23.66 -12.91 -16.48
CA GLY A 7 22.59 -12.01 -16.06
C GLY A 7 21.54 -11.70 -17.15
N ARG A 8 21.93 -11.66 -18.43
CA ARG A 8 21.00 -11.44 -19.55
C ARG A 8 20.12 -12.69 -19.79
N PHE A 9 20.71 -13.88 -19.76
CA PHE A 9 19.96 -15.14 -19.90
C PHE A 9 18.98 -15.35 -18.74
N ALA A 10 19.39 -15.08 -17.51
CA ALA A 10 18.50 -15.17 -16.34
C ALA A 10 17.32 -14.19 -16.45
N ARG A 11 17.57 -12.94 -16.88
CA ARG A 11 16.51 -11.94 -17.10
C ARG A 11 15.54 -12.34 -18.20
N ALA A 12 16.05 -12.85 -19.32
CA ALA A 12 15.22 -13.33 -20.45
C ALA A 12 14.36 -14.53 -20.03
N LYS A 13 14.93 -15.50 -19.30
CA LYS A 13 14.23 -16.66 -18.76
C LYS A 13 13.11 -16.25 -17.79
N ASN A 14 13.39 -15.31 -16.87
CA ASN A 14 12.40 -14.81 -15.94
C ASN A 14 11.29 -14.03 -16.64
N LYS A 15 11.61 -13.23 -17.66
CA LYS A 15 10.61 -12.54 -18.48
C LYS A 15 9.69 -13.53 -19.19
N LEU A 16 10.26 -14.53 -19.85
CA LEU A 16 9.50 -15.57 -20.55
C LEU A 16 8.59 -16.36 -19.58
N ARG A 17 9.12 -16.73 -18.39
CA ARG A 17 8.32 -17.39 -17.36
C ARG A 17 7.12 -16.54 -16.97
N ARG A 18 7.28 -15.23 -16.71
CA ARG A 18 6.18 -14.33 -16.39
C ARG A 18 5.15 -14.25 -17.51
N GLU A 19 5.60 -14.03 -18.74
CA GLU A 19 4.72 -13.95 -19.92
C GLU A 19 3.88 -15.22 -20.11
N VAL A 20 4.49 -16.41 -19.98
CA VAL A 20 3.79 -17.69 -20.07
C VAL A 20 2.81 -17.86 -18.89
N THR A 21 3.25 -17.58 -17.67
CA THR A 21 2.39 -17.69 -16.48
C THR A 21 1.15 -16.80 -16.61
N LEU A 22 1.32 -15.55 -17.03
CA LEU A 22 0.22 -14.60 -17.19
C LEU A 22 -0.70 -14.97 -18.37
N ALA A 23 -0.16 -15.52 -19.45
CA ALA A 23 -0.93 -15.95 -20.62
C ALA A 23 -1.82 -17.16 -20.34
N LEU A 24 -1.44 -18.03 -19.39
CA LEU A 24 -2.18 -19.24 -19.00
C LEU A 24 -3.24 -18.98 -17.94
N ARG A 25 -3.34 -17.78 -17.39
CA ARG A 25 -4.34 -17.46 -16.36
C ARG A 25 -5.76 -17.39 -16.95
N PRO A 26 -6.79 -17.91 -16.26
CA PRO A 26 -8.17 -17.69 -16.65
C PRO A 26 -8.51 -16.20 -16.78
N ARG A 27 -9.29 -15.83 -17.78
CA ARG A 27 -9.64 -14.43 -18.07
C ARG A 27 -10.78 -13.88 -17.22
N ASP A 28 -11.58 -14.76 -16.67
CA ASP A 28 -12.80 -14.50 -15.90
C ASP A 28 -12.59 -14.40 -14.39
N ARG A 29 -11.33 -14.51 -13.94
CA ARG A 29 -10.99 -14.33 -12.54
C ARG A 29 -10.69 -12.87 -12.18
N GLN A 30 -10.90 -12.53 -10.94
CA GLN A 30 -10.45 -11.27 -10.37
C GLN A 30 -8.92 -11.16 -10.48
N ARG A 31 -8.43 -10.03 -11.01
CA ARG A 31 -6.99 -9.76 -11.20
C ARG A 31 -6.38 -9.22 -9.92
N VAL A 32 -5.07 -9.35 -9.82
CA VAL A 32 -4.25 -8.78 -8.76
C VAL A 32 -3.39 -7.68 -9.37
N ILE A 33 -3.64 -6.46 -8.97
CA ILE A 33 -2.94 -5.26 -9.41
C ILE A 33 -2.03 -4.78 -8.28
N VAL A 34 -0.73 -4.71 -8.51
CA VAL A 34 0.17 -4.03 -7.58
C VAL A 34 0.38 -2.60 -8.03
N SER A 35 0.19 -1.67 -7.11
CA SER A 35 0.26 -0.24 -7.39
C SER A 35 1.27 0.45 -6.49
N LEU A 36 2.08 1.32 -7.10
CA LEU A 36 3.03 2.17 -6.41
C LEU A 36 3.06 3.57 -7.03
N THR A 37 3.68 4.50 -6.33
CA THR A 37 3.96 5.85 -6.82
C THR A 37 5.36 6.25 -6.44
N SER A 38 5.91 7.25 -7.12
CA SER A 38 7.21 7.83 -6.79
C SER A 38 7.24 9.32 -7.16
N TYR A 39 8.38 9.95 -6.95
CA TYR A 39 8.66 11.34 -7.26
C TYR A 39 10.15 11.51 -7.65
N PRO A 40 10.59 12.66 -8.22
CA PRO A 40 11.91 12.77 -8.84
C PRO A 40 13.09 12.33 -7.99
N GLN A 41 13.08 12.62 -6.68
CA GLN A 41 14.20 12.29 -5.79
C GLN A 41 14.31 10.78 -5.47
N ARG A 42 13.25 9.99 -5.73
CA ARG A 42 13.21 8.54 -5.45
C ARG A 42 13.10 7.67 -6.69
N ILE A 43 12.92 8.27 -7.87
CA ILE A 43 12.64 7.52 -9.10
C ILE A 43 13.70 6.48 -9.46
N ASP A 44 14.94 6.69 -9.04
CA ASP A 44 16.05 5.77 -9.28
C ASP A 44 15.92 4.43 -8.54
N TYR A 45 15.22 4.41 -7.39
CA TYR A 45 15.00 3.20 -6.57
C TYR A 45 13.87 2.31 -7.12
N VAL A 46 12.91 2.88 -7.83
CA VAL A 46 11.70 2.19 -8.30
C VAL A 46 12.00 0.93 -9.11
N ALA A 47 13.08 0.94 -9.90
CA ALA A 47 13.44 -0.20 -10.72
C ALA A 47 13.74 -1.46 -9.89
N ASP A 48 14.28 -1.33 -8.70
CA ASP A 48 14.60 -2.47 -7.83
C ASP A 48 13.34 -3.00 -7.14
N VAL A 49 12.43 -2.11 -6.75
CA VAL A 49 11.09 -2.50 -6.26
C VAL A 49 10.33 -3.28 -7.34
N VAL A 50 10.27 -2.76 -8.58
CA VAL A 50 9.60 -3.45 -9.71
C VAL A 50 10.24 -4.83 -9.97
N ARG A 51 11.57 -4.95 -9.89
CA ARG A 51 12.25 -6.23 -10.03
C ARG A 51 11.89 -7.21 -8.93
N SER A 52 11.73 -6.76 -7.69
CA SER A 52 11.28 -7.60 -6.57
C SER A 52 9.85 -8.11 -6.78
N LEU A 53 8.98 -7.29 -7.39
CA LEU A 53 7.63 -7.69 -7.79
C LEU A 53 7.64 -8.70 -8.95
N PHE A 54 8.59 -8.61 -9.86
CA PHE A 54 8.80 -9.62 -10.90
C PHE A 54 9.34 -10.95 -10.37
N ALA A 55 9.92 -10.94 -9.17
CA ALA A 55 10.47 -12.13 -8.50
C ALA A 55 9.45 -12.83 -7.58
N GLN A 56 8.21 -12.36 -7.51
CA GLN A 56 7.18 -12.96 -6.68
C GLN A 56 6.94 -14.43 -7.05
N LEU A 57 6.73 -15.29 -6.04
CA LEU A 57 6.32 -16.68 -6.24
C LEU A 57 4.92 -16.74 -6.85
N GLN A 58 4.02 -15.91 -6.37
CA GLN A 58 2.71 -15.66 -6.95
C GLN A 58 2.72 -14.28 -7.63
N LEU A 59 2.83 -14.27 -8.96
CA LEU A 59 2.94 -13.03 -9.73
C LEU A 59 1.66 -12.20 -9.65
N PRO A 60 1.72 -10.87 -9.56
CA PRO A 60 0.58 -10.01 -9.87
C PRO A 60 0.21 -10.11 -11.35
N ASP A 61 -1.00 -9.70 -11.71
CA ASP A 61 -1.41 -9.63 -13.13
C ASP A 61 -0.84 -8.40 -13.83
N LEU A 62 -0.70 -7.32 -13.06
CA LEU A 62 -0.17 -6.06 -13.53
C LEU A 62 0.46 -5.30 -12.35
N THR A 63 1.60 -4.70 -12.58
CA THR A 63 2.18 -3.67 -11.70
C THR A 63 2.01 -2.32 -12.38
N VAL A 64 1.50 -1.31 -11.66
CA VAL A 64 1.29 0.04 -12.18
C VAL A 64 2.03 1.05 -11.31
N LEU A 65 2.84 1.88 -11.94
CA LEU A 65 3.49 3.04 -11.34
C LEU A 65 2.71 4.31 -11.74
N TYR A 66 2.15 5.01 -10.76
CA TYR A 66 1.50 6.30 -10.98
C TYR A 66 2.48 7.45 -10.74
N LEU A 67 2.69 8.29 -11.75
CA LEU A 67 3.59 9.45 -11.70
C LEU A 67 2.83 10.73 -12.05
N SER A 68 3.17 11.83 -11.36
CA SER A 68 2.62 13.15 -11.65
C SER A 68 3.24 13.75 -12.91
N GLU A 69 2.42 14.19 -13.87
CA GLU A 69 2.87 14.94 -15.05
C GLU A 69 3.61 16.22 -14.66
N ASP A 70 3.19 16.86 -13.56
CA ASP A 70 3.80 18.11 -13.09
C ASP A 70 5.21 17.91 -12.53
N GLN A 71 5.49 16.70 -11.99
CA GLN A 71 6.81 16.34 -11.46
C GLN A 71 7.76 15.79 -12.51
N PHE A 72 7.23 15.30 -13.63
CA PHE A 72 7.98 14.70 -14.74
C PHE A 72 7.52 15.30 -16.07
N PRO A 73 7.82 16.58 -16.35
CA PRO A 73 7.29 17.29 -17.52
C PRO A 73 7.74 16.70 -18.86
N ASP A 74 8.90 16.02 -18.90
CA ASP A 74 9.40 15.33 -20.09
C ASP A 74 8.88 13.89 -20.21
N GLY A 75 7.96 13.47 -19.32
CA GLY A 75 7.37 12.14 -19.33
C GLY A 75 8.40 11.03 -19.22
N VAL A 76 8.29 10.00 -20.05
CA VAL A 76 9.18 8.83 -20.03
C VAL A 76 10.66 9.20 -20.22
N LYS A 77 10.97 10.33 -20.85
CA LYS A 77 12.36 10.77 -21.09
C LYS A 77 13.06 11.18 -19.78
N SER A 78 12.29 11.60 -18.76
CA SER A 78 12.83 11.94 -17.42
C SER A 78 13.17 10.70 -16.59
N LEU A 79 12.81 9.48 -17.04
CA LEU A 79 12.93 8.28 -16.25
C LEU A 79 14.26 7.56 -16.51
N PRO A 80 14.84 6.94 -15.46
CA PRO A 80 16.08 6.20 -15.59
C PRO A 80 15.92 4.98 -16.53
N PRO A 81 16.95 4.65 -17.34
CA PRO A 81 16.93 3.48 -18.22
C PRO A 81 16.69 2.15 -17.47
N SER A 82 17.10 2.07 -16.21
CA SER A 82 16.85 0.92 -15.32
C SER A 82 15.37 0.65 -15.16
N LEU A 83 14.54 1.71 -15.04
CA LEU A 83 13.09 1.64 -14.87
C LEU A 83 12.40 1.42 -16.24
N THR A 84 12.76 2.19 -17.26
CA THR A 84 12.12 2.08 -18.57
C THR A 84 12.36 0.71 -19.23
N SER A 85 13.49 0.04 -18.90
CA SER A 85 13.76 -1.33 -19.34
C SER A 85 12.82 -2.38 -18.70
N CYS A 86 12.08 -2.04 -17.64
CA CYS A 86 11.09 -2.90 -17.00
C CYS A 86 9.73 -2.84 -17.71
N LEU A 87 9.47 -1.83 -18.53
CA LEU A 87 8.18 -1.65 -19.21
C LEU A 87 7.78 -2.87 -20.04
N GLY A 88 6.51 -3.24 -19.96
CA GLY A 88 5.96 -4.41 -20.64
C GLY A 88 4.46 -4.59 -20.37
N ARG A 89 3.96 -5.80 -20.66
CA ARG A 89 2.55 -6.12 -20.42
C ARG A 89 2.21 -6.22 -18.93
N ASP A 90 3.20 -6.58 -18.12
CA ASP A 90 3.13 -6.83 -16.69
C ASP A 90 3.59 -5.64 -15.82
N PHE A 91 4.13 -4.58 -16.46
CA PHE A 91 4.48 -3.32 -15.80
C PHE A 91 4.17 -2.11 -16.68
N GLN A 92 3.40 -1.17 -16.16
CA GLN A 92 2.97 0.04 -16.84
C GLN A 92 3.21 1.28 -15.98
N ILE A 93 3.49 2.39 -16.64
CA ILE A 93 3.51 3.72 -16.02
C ILE A 93 2.24 4.45 -16.47
N ARG A 94 1.51 5.02 -15.51
CA ARG A 94 0.36 5.88 -15.75
C ARG A 94 0.64 7.28 -15.25
N TRP A 95 0.39 8.23 -16.11
CA TRP A 95 0.59 9.64 -15.84
C TRP A 95 -0.71 10.25 -15.30
N VAL A 96 -0.58 11.05 -14.23
CA VAL A 96 -1.70 11.71 -13.57
C VAL A 96 -1.42 13.19 -13.39
N ARG A 97 -2.48 14.01 -13.48
CA ARG A 97 -2.38 15.45 -13.25
C ARG A 97 -2.37 15.75 -11.76
N GLY A 98 -1.60 16.75 -11.37
CA GLY A 98 -1.43 17.14 -9.97
C GLY A 98 -0.57 16.13 -9.20
N ASP A 99 -0.24 16.49 -7.96
CA ASP A 99 0.53 15.60 -7.08
C ASP A 99 -0.24 15.30 -5.79
N MET A 100 -0.76 14.10 -5.71
CA MET A 100 -1.40 13.55 -4.51
C MET A 100 -0.42 12.75 -3.64
N ARG A 101 0.90 12.93 -3.83
CA ARG A 101 1.96 12.30 -3.06
C ARG A 101 1.77 10.77 -2.95
N SER A 102 1.90 10.20 -1.73
CA SER A 102 1.71 8.76 -1.49
C SER A 102 0.30 8.26 -1.79
N HIS A 103 -0.71 9.13 -1.72
CA HIS A 103 -2.09 8.76 -2.05
C HIS A 103 -2.27 8.30 -3.50
N LYS A 104 -1.42 8.72 -4.45
CA LYS A 104 -1.50 8.30 -5.86
C LYS A 104 -1.56 6.78 -6.02
N LYS A 105 -0.86 6.01 -5.15
CA LYS A 105 -0.76 4.55 -5.28
C LYS A 105 -2.10 3.82 -5.12
N TYR A 106 -3.02 4.31 -4.26
CA TYR A 106 -4.34 3.69 -4.12
C TYR A 106 -5.42 4.44 -4.89
N LEU A 107 -5.36 5.79 -4.87
CA LEU A 107 -6.39 6.68 -5.37
C LEU A 107 -6.76 6.41 -6.83
N TYR A 108 -5.73 6.26 -7.68
CA TYR A 108 -5.92 5.98 -9.08
C TYR A 108 -6.10 4.49 -9.36
N ALA A 109 -5.38 3.62 -8.66
CA ALA A 109 -5.46 2.18 -8.90
C ALA A 109 -6.87 1.63 -8.63
N VAL A 110 -7.50 2.00 -7.51
CA VAL A 110 -8.86 1.55 -7.20
C VAL A 110 -9.89 2.08 -8.21
N ARG A 111 -9.69 3.30 -8.73
CA ARG A 111 -10.56 3.86 -9.78
C ARG A 111 -10.37 3.18 -11.13
N ASP A 112 -9.12 2.88 -11.48
CA ASP A 112 -8.77 2.27 -12.78
C ASP A 112 -9.13 0.78 -12.84
N PHE A 113 -9.20 0.13 -11.68
CA PHE A 113 -9.41 -1.31 -11.51
C PHE A 113 -10.46 -1.61 -10.42
N PRO A 114 -11.71 -1.13 -10.60
CA PRO A 114 -12.72 -1.14 -9.53
C PRO A 114 -13.18 -2.57 -9.13
N GLU A 115 -12.98 -3.56 -9.98
CA GLU A 115 -13.39 -4.95 -9.75
C GLU A 115 -12.19 -5.85 -9.34
N ASP A 116 -10.98 -5.29 -9.31
CA ASP A 116 -9.76 -6.07 -9.09
C ASP A 116 -9.24 -5.89 -7.66
N LEU A 117 -8.42 -6.83 -7.21
CA LEU A 117 -7.67 -6.70 -5.96
C LEU A 117 -6.50 -5.74 -6.16
N VAL A 118 -6.46 -4.65 -5.42
CA VAL A 118 -5.37 -3.67 -5.47
C VAL A 118 -4.43 -3.88 -4.29
N ILE A 119 -3.15 -4.12 -4.56
CA ILE A 119 -2.09 -4.18 -3.55
C ILE A 119 -1.25 -2.92 -3.68
N THR A 120 -1.09 -2.16 -2.62
CA THR A 120 -0.22 -0.99 -2.57
C THR A 120 1.14 -1.35 -1.98
N VAL A 121 2.21 -0.76 -2.52
CA VAL A 121 3.59 -0.84 -1.99
C VAL A 121 4.28 0.51 -2.16
N ASP A 122 5.34 0.77 -1.39
CA ASP A 122 6.16 1.97 -1.55
C ASP A 122 7.29 1.77 -2.58
N ASP A 123 7.88 2.87 -2.99
CA ASP A 123 8.90 2.96 -4.04
C ASP A 123 10.33 2.68 -3.56
N ASP A 124 10.50 2.44 -2.27
CA ASP A 124 11.80 2.28 -1.59
C ASP A 124 11.92 0.98 -0.76
N ILE A 125 10.95 0.07 -0.89
CA ILE A 125 10.93 -1.20 -0.16
C ILE A 125 11.09 -2.35 -1.16
N VAL A 126 12.12 -3.17 -0.95
CA VAL A 126 12.28 -4.43 -1.69
C VAL A 126 11.25 -5.45 -1.16
N CYS A 127 10.30 -5.79 -2.01
CA CYS A 127 9.23 -6.72 -1.63
C CYS A 127 9.76 -8.15 -1.48
N ARG A 128 9.51 -8.79 -0.34
CA ARG A 128 9.79 -10.24 -0.18
C ARG A 128 9.04 -11.03 -1.26
N ASN A 129 9.62 -12.12 -1.73
CA ASN A 129 9.08 -12.88 -2.87
C ASN A 129 7.74 -13.61 -2.60
N THR A 130 7.27 -13.64 -1.36
CA THR A 130 5.98 -14.20 -0.94
C THR A 130 4.89 -13.16 -0.74
N LEU A 131 5.19 -11.85 -0.80
CA LEU A 131 4.28 -10.75 -0.45
C LEU A 131 2.89 -10.90 -1.07
N VAL A 132 2.81 -11.10 -2.39
CA VAL A 132 1.52 -11.23 -3.08
C VAL A 132 0.78 -12.48 -2.64
N GLY A 133 1.48 -13.60 -2.50
CA GLY A 133 0.91 -14.87 -2.05
C GLY A 133 0.38 -14.81 -0.61
N ASP A 134 1.12 -14.17 0.28
CA ASP A 134 0.74 -14.02 1.68
C ASP A 134 -0.53 -13.17 1.83
N LEU A 135 -0.60 -12.03 1.14
CA LEU A 135 -1.79 -11.18 1.13
C LEU A 135 -3.01 -11.88 0.55
N LEU A 136 -2.86 -12.61 -0.55
CA LEU A 136 -3.95 -13.37 -1.17
C LEU A 136 -4.41 -14.54 -0.31
N SER A 137 -3.49 -15.20 0.38
CA SER A 137 -3.82 -16.28 1.32
C SER A 137 -4.70 -15.79 2.46
N VAL A 138 -4.35 -14.63 3.04
CA VAL A 138 -5.17 -13.99 4.09
C VAL A 138 -6.51 -13.51 3.52
N HIS A 139 -6.51 -12.85 2.36
CA HIS A 139 -7.76 -12.43 1.70
C HIS A 139 -8.70 -13.59 1.41
N THR A 140 -8.19 -14.76 1.02
CA THR A 140 -9.02 -15.96 0.79
C THR A 140 -9.74 -16.41 2.06
N ARG A 141 -9.12 -16.29 3.23
CA ARG A 141 -9.74 -16.61 4.52
C ARG A 141 -10.68 -15.51 5.04
N HIS A 142 -10.33 -14.26 4.73
CA HIS A 142 -11.02 -13.06 5.21
C HIS A 142 -11.38 -12.14 4.04
N PRO A 143 -12.31 -12.52 3.14
CA PRO A 143 -12.58 -11.77 1.91
C PRO A 143 -13.20 -10.39 2.14
N HIS A 144 -13.75 -10.14 3.31
CA HIS A 144 -14.31 -8.85 3.73
C HIS A 144 -13.39 -8.08 4.69
N ALA A 145 -12.09 -8.24 4.54
CA ALA A 145 -11.10 -7.49 5.31
C ALA A 145 -10.01 -6.91 4.40
N VAL A 146 -9.41 -5.81 4.82
CA VAL A 146 -8.19 -5.25 4.23
C VAL A 146 -7.00 -6.01 4.82
N ALA A 147 -6.22 -6.70 4.00
CA ALA A 147 -5.04 -7.42 4.47
C ALA A 147 -3.80 -6.53 4.38
N ALA A 148 -2.98 -6.50 5.44
CA ALA A 148 -1.75 -5.73 5.44
C ALA A 148 -0.56 -6.54 6.00
N ILE A 149 0.61 -6.36 5.38
CA ILE A 149 1.85 -6.99 5.81
C ILE A 149 2.33 -6.39 7.14
N ARG A 150 2.33 -5.06 7.25
CA ARG A 150 2.74 -4.32 8.44
C ARG A 150 1.52 -3.66 9.06
N THR A 151 1.28 -3.96 10.34
CA THR A 151 0.14 -3.45 11.09
C THR A 151 0.56 -2.98 12.47
N HIS A 152 -0.20 -2.02 13.00
CA HIS A 152 -0.09 -1.53 14.38
C HIS A 152 -1.42 -1.74 15.09
N LEU A 153 -1.40 -1.96 16.39
CA LEU A 153 -2.61 -2.02 17.20
C LEU A 153 -2.87 -0.63 17.79
N MET A 154 -4.01 -0.06 17.44
CA MET A 154 -4.47 1.21 17.97
C MET A 154 -4.88 1.05 19.44
N GLU A 155 -4.45 1.98 20.30
CA GLU A 155 -4.75 2.00 21.72
C GLU A 155 -5.69 3.16 22.08
N PHE A 156 -6.47 2.96 23.14
CA PHE A 156 -7.51 3.87 23.55
C PHE A 156 -7.43 4.12 25.06
N ASP A 157 -7.86 5.30 25.49
CA ASP A 157 -8.04 5.61 26.91
C ASP A 157 -9.33 4.95 27.48
N SER A 158 -9.54 5.12 28.78
CA SER A 158 -10.72 4.57 29.48
C SER A 158 -12.07 5.14 29.00
N ASN A 159 -12.06 6.24 28.25
CA ASN A 159 -13.25 6.86 27.65
C ASN A 159 -13.43 6.45 26.18
N GLY A 160 -12.59 5.53 25.69
CA GLY A 160 -12.58 5.08 24.30
C GLY A 160 -12.13 6.16 23.33
N VAL A 161 -11.24 7.07 23.74
CA VAL A 161 -10.59 8.04 22.86
C VAL A 161 -9.28 7.44 22.38
N LEU A 162 -9.03 7.53 21.08
CA LEU A 162 -7.79 7.05 20.46
C LEU A 162 -6.58 7.78 21.06
N LEU A 163 -5.60 7.02 21.56
CA LEU A 163 -4.34 7.53 22.09
C LEU A 163 -3.43 8.05 20.96
N PRO A 164 -2.42 8.88 21.31
CA PRO A 164 -1.39 9.31 20.35
C PRO A 164 -0.74 8.13 19.63
N TYR A 165 -0.34 8.35 18.37
CA TYR A 165 0.28 7.33 17.53
C TYR A 165 1.51 6.66 18.16
N SER A 166 2.28 7.42 18.97
CA SER A 166 3.44 6.91 19.71
C SER A 166 3.11 5.87 20.78
N ASP A 167 1.87 5.87 21.25
CA ASP A 167 1.40 5.00 22.34
C ASP A 167 0.78 3.69 21.81
N TRP A 168 0.72 3.53 20.48
CA TRP A 168 0.21 2.31 19.86
C TRP A 168 1.23 1.17 19.91
N GLN A 169 0.74 -0.07 19.88
CA GLN A 169 1.62 -1.23 19.75
C GLN A 169 2.06 -1.40 18.30
N MET A 170 3.33 -1.09 18.04
CA MET A 170 3.87 -1.12 16.70
C MET A 170 4.16 -2.56 16.23
N GLU A 171 4.02 -2.78 14.92
CA GLU A 171 4.46 -4.01 14.24
C GLU A 171 3.89 -5.29 14.85
N VAL A 172 2.58 -5.38 14.91
CA VAL A 172 1.81 -6.50 15.49
C VAL A 172 2.30 -7.87 14.97
N GLY A 173 2.66 -7.97 13.69
CA GLY A 173 3.21 -9.20 13.13
C GLY A 173 4.46 -9.75 13.84
N ASN A 174 5.22 -8.88 14.53
CA ASN A 174 6.40 -9.24 15.31
C ASN A 174 6.10 -9.29 16.81
N THR A 175 5.36 -8.31 17.32
CA THR A 175 5.19 -8.10 18.77
C THR A 175 3.99 -8.86 19.34
N ARG A 176 2.98 -9.13 18.53
CA ARG A 176 1.73 -9.79 18.91
C ARG A 176 1.27 -10.78 17.83
N PRO A 177 2.05 -11.84 17.53
CA PRO A 177 1.73 -12.78 16.44
C PRO A 177 0.39 -13.49 16.62
N GLU A 178 -0.12 -13.59 17.84
CA GLU A 178 -1.46 -14.13 18.15
C GLU A 178 -2.61 -13.28 17.62
N LEU A 179 -2.38 -12.01 17.30
CA LEU A 179 -3.36 -11.13 16.67
C LEU A 179 -3.34 -11.21 15.14
N CYS A 180 -2.34 -11.89 14.56
CA CYS A 180 -2.31 -12.09 13.13
C CYS A 180 -3.42 -13.04 12.67
N ASP A 181 -3.82 -12.90 11.39
CA ASP A 181 -4.91 -13.68 10.79
C ASP A 181 -6.26 -13.54 11.53
N ARG A 182 -6.44 -12.45 12.24
CA ARG A 182 -7.67 -12.07 12.96
C ARG A 182 -8.08 -10.67 12.50
N PRO A 183 -9.19 -10.53 11.74
CA PRO A 183 -9.69 -9.22 11.34
C PRO A 183 -10.11 -8.39 12.55
N SER A 184 -9.70 -7.13 12.60
CA SER A 184 -10.10 -6.20 13.65
C SER A 184 -10.15 -4.77 13.16
N MET A 185 -11.12 -4.02 13.69
CA MET A 185 -11.21 -2.58 13.48
C MET A 185 -10.11 -1.81 14.21
N ARG A 186 -9.46 -2.41 15.22
CA ARG A 186 -8.34 -1.83 15.97
C ARG A 186 -6.99 -1.95 15.25
N LEU A 187 -6.89 -2.78 14.22
CA LEU A 187 -5.65 -2.89 13.46
C LEU A 187 -5.53 -1.74 12.45
N PHE A 188 -4.38 -1.08 12.50
CA PHE A 188 -3.97 -0.03 11.57
C PHE A 188 -2.94 -0.61 10.60
N GLY A 189 -3.32 -0.79 9.33
CA GLY A 189 -2.42 -1.27 8.30
C GLY A 189 -1.60 -0.15 7.68
N THR A 190 -0.34 -0.42 7.32
CA THR A 190 0.48 0.51 6.55
C THR A 190 0.54 0.08 5.09
N SER A 191 0.28 1.01 4.19
CA SER A 191 0.11 0.77 2.75
C SER A 191 1.45 0.51 2.02
N GLY A 192 2.56 0.98 2.61
CA GLY A 192 3.88 0.93 1.98
C GLY A 192 4.53 -0.45 1.98
N ALA A 193 4.33 -1.23 3.05
CA ALA A 193 4.90 -2.56 3.18
C ALA A 193 4.11 -3.65 2.43
N GLY A 194 2.96 -3.30 1.88
CA GLY A 194 2.00 -4.18 1.21
C GLY A 194 0.65 -4.20 1.91
N MET A 195 -0.35 -3.59 1.26
CA MET A 195 -1.74 -3.59 1.71
C MET A 195 -2.65 -3.98 0.55
N LEU A 196 -3.49 -4.99 0.76
CA LEU A 196 -4.48 -5.44 -0.19
C LEU A 196 -5.83 -4.79 0.11
N LEU A 197 -6.32 -4.02 -0.86
CA LEU A 197 -7.61 -3.35 -0.87
C LEU A 197 -8.57 -4.12 -1.80
N PRO A 198 -9.55 -4.85 -1.25
CA PRO A 198 -10.58 -5.50 -2.06
C PRO A 198 -11.55 -4.48 -2.67
N PRO A 199 -12.25 -4.82 -3.76
CA PRO A 199 -13.37 -4.02 -4.28
C PRO A 199 -14.40 -3.70 -3.18
N GLY A 200 -14.84 -2.45 -3.15
CA GLY A 200 -15.82 -1.99 -2.15
C GLY A 200 -15.24 -1.64 -0.77
N SER A 201 -13.95 -1.86 -0.53
CA SER A 201 -13.32 -1.51 0.75
C SER A 201 -13.17 0.00 0.99
N LEU A 202 -13.34 0.82 -0.05
CA LEU A 202 -13.24 2.28 0.04
C LEU A 202 -14.58 2.93 -0.38
N PRO A 203 -15.17 3.81 0.46
CA PRO A 203 -16.37 4.56 0.13
C PRO A 203 -16.04 5.70 -0.85
N ALA A 204 -17.06 6.31 -1.46
CA ALA A 204 -16.89 7.44 -2.38
C ALA A 204 -16.08 8.60 -1.76
N ALA A 205 -16.24 8.85 -0.46
CA ALA A 205 -15.51 9.89 0.28
C ALA A 205 -13.98 9.66 0.27
N ALA A 206 -13.51 8.41 0.14
CA ALA A 206 -12.08 8.09 0.06
C ALA A 206 -11.36 8.78 -1.10
N PHE A 207 -12.12 9.26 -2.09
CA PHE A 207 -11.63 9.90 -3.32
C PHE A 207 -11.79 11.42 -3.33
N ASP A 208 -12.11 12.04 -2.20
CA ASP A 208 -12.15 13.51 -2.05
C ASP A 208 -10.72 14.07 -1.96
N THR A 209 -10.17 14.45 -3.13
CA THR A 209 -8.80 14.96 -3.24
C THR A 209 -8.61 16.31 -2.52
N ARG A 210 -9.68 17.12 -2.37
CA ARG A 210 -9.62 18.36 -1.61
C ARG A 210 -9.47 18.05 -0.12
N ALA A 211 -10.31 17.17 0.42
CA ALA A 211 -10.25 16.77 1.81
C ALA A 211 -8.89 16.11 2.15
N ILE A 212 -8.36 15.24 1.28
CA ILE A 212 -7.02 14.67 1.44
C ILE A 212 -5.96 15.77 1.55
N GLY A 213 -5.98 16.76 0.63
CA GLY A 213 -5.01 17.85 0.61
C GLY A 213 -5.08 18.74 1.85
N GLU A 214 -6.27 18.95 2.42
CA GLU A 214 -6.51 19.77 3.61
C GLU A 214 -6.20 19.04 4.93
N THR A 215 -6.36 17.72 4.97
CA THR A 215 -6.29 16.93 6.22
C THR A 215 -5.01 16.13 6.39
N CYS A 216 -4.62 15.34 5.39
CA CYS A 216 -3.54 14.36 5.52
C CYS A 216 -2.71 14.13 4.24
N PRO A 217 -2.17 15.18 3.60
CA PRO A 217 -1.49 15.04 2.30
C PRO A 217 -0.28 14.10 2.32
N ASN A 218 0.30 13.84 3.49
CA ASN A 218 1.50 13.00 3.70
C ASN A 218 1.21 11.69 4.45
N ALA A 219 -0.04 11.41 4.81
CA ALA A 219 -0.40 10.29 5.69
C ALA A 219 -1.54 9.48 5.08
N ASP A 220 -1.27 8.83 3.94
CA ASP A 220 -2.24 8.00 3.24
C ASP A 220 -2.75 6.83 4.10
N ASP A 221 -1.94 6.28 4.99
CA ASP A 221 -2.34 5.21 5.92
C ASP A 221 -3.45 5.68 6.88
N VAL A 222 -3.35 6.91 7.39
CA VAL A 222 -4.37 7.50 8.26
C VAL A 222 -5.69 7.67 7.52
N TRP A 223 -5.63 8.18 6.28
CA TRP A 223 -6.82 8.31 5.43
C TRP A 223 -7.45 6.97 5.10
N LEU A 224 -6.65 6.01 4.64
CA LEU A 224 -7.11 4.67 4.29
C LEU A 224 -7.77 3.99 5.49
N LYS A 225 -7.18 4.11 6.69
CA LYS A 225 -7.78 3.54 7.91
C LYS A 225 -9.15 4.15 8.23
N ALA A 226 -9.28 5.46 8.17
CA ALA A 226 -10.57 6.12 8.39
C ALA A 226 -11.61 5.70 7.35
N MET A 227 -11.24 5.69 6.07
CA MET A 227 -12.17 5.37 4.99
C MET A 227 -12.60 3.90 4.97
N THR A 228 -11.68 2.97 5.22
CA THR A 228 -12.03 1.53 5.35
C THR A 228 -12.91 1.27 6.55
N ALA A 229 -12.68 1.96 7.67
CA ALA A 229 -13.54 1.85 8.86
C ALA A 229 -14.96 2.39 8.60
N ILE A 230 -15.08 3.53 7.91
CA ILE A 230 -16.39 4.07 7.50
C ILE A 230 -17.15 3.11 6.59
N ALA A 231 -16.44 2.38 5.74
CA ALA A 231 -17.02 1.34 4.89
C ALA A 231 -17.30 0.01 5.63
N GLY A 232 -16.95 -0.10 6.92
CA GLY A 232 -17.16 -1.31 7.72
C GLY A 232 -16.15 -2.43 7.44
N TRP A 233 -14.98 -2.11 6.90
CA TRP A 233 -13.95 -3.09 6.57
C TRP A 233 -12.87 -3.14 7.65
N PRO A 234 -12.75 -4.24 8.41
CA PRO A 234 -11.65 -4.43 9.35
C PRO A 234 -10.33 -4.64 8.62
N THR A 235 -9.24 -4.45 9.34
CA THR A 235 -7.90 -4.80 8.88
C THR A 235 -7.50 -6.15 9.43
N VAL A 236 -6.73 -6.94 8.67
CA VAL A 236 -6.15 -8.20 9.12
C VAL A 236 -4.63 -8.18 8.87
N SER A 237 -3.87 -8.55 9.90
CA SER A 237 -2.42 -8.65 9.81
C SER A 237 -2.00 -9.97 9.19
N VAL A 238 -1.08 -9.92 8.23
CA VAL A 238 -0.43 -11.12 7.69
C VAL A 238 0.57 -11.67 8.72
N THR A 239 0.65 -12.99 8.84
CA THR A 239 1.62 -13.66 9.70
C THR A 239 3.04 -13.61 9.12
N GLY A 240 4.06 -13.74 9.99
CA GLY A 240 5.46 -13.89 9.55
C GLY A 240 6.10 -12.61 9.01
N TRP A 241 5.67 -11.44 9.48
CA TRP A 241 6.35 -10.17 9.24
C TRP A 241 7.79 -10.22 9.80
N GLN A 242 8.78 -9.79 9.03
CA GLN A 242 10.20 -9.81 9.41
C GLN A 242 10.90 -8.46 9.31
N GLY A 243 10.13 -7.37 9.12
CA GLY A 243 10.68 -6.04 8.91
C GLY A 243 10.60 -5.59 7.44
N VAL A 244 10.96 -4.35 7.18
CA VAL A 244 11.01 -3.74 5.83
C VAL A 244 12.45 -3.71 5.34
N ASP A 245 12.70 -4.27 4.16
CA ASP A 245 13.97 -4.12 3.44
C ASP A 245 13.95 -2.81 2.65
N CYS A 246 14.29 -1.70 3.33
CA CYS A 246 14.43 -0.42 2.65
C CYS A 246 15.68 -0.40 1.78
N ILE A 247 15.57 0.18 0.59
CA ILE A 247 16.72 0.37 -0.30
C ILE A 247 17.69 1.37 0.34
N GLU A 248 18.99 1.04 0.37
CA GLU A 248 20.03 1.89 0.93
C GLU A 248 19.99 3.30 0.30
N GLY A 249 20.06 4.34 1.10
CA GLY A 249 20.00 5.75 0.67
C GLY A 249 18.59 6.29 0.45
N SER A 250 17.56 5.47 0.36
CA SER A 250 16.18 5.94 0.14
C SER A 250 15.59 6.67 1.35
N GLN A 251 16.11 6.40 2.53
CA GLN A 251 15.56 6.91 3.79
C GLN A 251 15.94 8.37 4.08
N GLU A 252 16.92 8.94 3.39
CA GLU A 252 17.32 10.35 3.55
C GLU A 252 16.18 11.34 3.22
N THR A 253 15.25 10.92 2.36
CA THR A 253 14.08 11.71 1.93
C THR A 253 12.75 11.12 2.42
N SER A 254 12.78 10.27 3.46
CA SER A 254 11.58 9.56 3.93
C SER A 254 10.64 10.50 4.70
N LEU A 255 9.34 10.30 4.51
CA LEU A 255 8.29 10.95 5.29
C LEU A 255 8.19 10.39 6.72
N TRP A 256 8.85 9.25 7.00
CA TRP A 256 8.78 8.55 8.28
C TRP A 256 9.21 9.43 9.47
N ALA A 257 10.31 10.16 9.34
CA ALA A 257 10.79 11.05 10.41
C ALA A 257 9.76 12.17 10.72
N THR A 258 9.16 12.76 9.69
CA THR A 258 8.11 13.79 9.86
C THR A 258 6.85 13.22 10.47
N ASN A 259 6.46 12.02 10.07
CA ASN A 259 5.25 11.36 10.56
C ASN A 259 5.39 10.93 12.04
N GLN A 260 6.56 10.46 12.44
CA GLN A 260 6.85 10.13 13.85
C GLN A 260 6.93 11.38 14.76
N CYS A 261 7.37 12.52 14.24
CA CYS A 261 7.43 13.76 15.01
C CYS A 261 6.07 14.48 15.14
N GLY A 262 4.96 13.74 15.21
CA GLY A 262 3.60 14.26 15.40
C GLY A 262 2.81 14.49 14.11
N GLY A 263 3.36 14.18 12.94
CA GLY A 263 2.66 14.32 11.66
C GLY A 263 1.43 13.42 11.55
N ASN A 264 1.50 12.19 12.06
CA ASN A 264 0.37 11.27 12.09
C ASN A 264 -0.74 11.74 13.05
N ASP A 265 -0.41 12.26 14.24
CA ASP A 265 -1.40 12.76 15.19
C ASP A 265 -2.14 13.98 14.66
N ASP A 266 -1.44 14.90 13.97
CA ASP A 266 -2.08 16.03 13.30
C ASP A 266 -3.02 15.57 12.17
N ALA A 267 -2.58 14.61 11.37
CA ALA A 267 -3.40 13.99 10.32
C ALA A 267 -4.63 13.30 10.92
N ILE A 268 -4.46 12.47 11.95
CA ILE A 268 -5.56 11.78 12.65
C ILE A 268 -6.58 12.81 13.17
N ARG A 269 -6.12 13.88 13.82
CA ARG A 269 -6.98 14.93 14.34
C ARG A 269 -7.79 15.63 13.24
N LYS A 270 -7.15 15.96 12.11
CA LYS A 270 -7.80 16.63 10.97
C LYS A 270 -8.77 15.70 10.24
N VAL A 271 -8.38 14.45 10.00
CA VAL A 271 -9.25 13.44 9.37
C VAL A 271 -10.46 13.15 10.24
N ARG A 272 -10.28 13.05 11.57
CA ARG A 272 -11.42 12.93 12.52
C ARG A 272 -12.39 14.09 12.36
N ALA A 273 -11.89 15.32 12.39
CA ALA A 273 -12.72 16.51 12.26
C ALA A 273 -13.50 16.53 10.93
N TYR A 274 -12.86 16.14 9.82
CA TYR A 274 -13.52 16.01 8.52
C TYR A 274 -14.61 14.93 8.54
N CYS A 275 -14.30 13.74 9.05
CA CYS A 275 -15.27 12.64 9.09
C CYS A 275 -16.50 13.00 9.94
N GLU A 276 -16.30 13.63 11.09
CA GLU A 276 -17.38 13.99 12.01
C GLU A 276 -18.21 15.16 11.49
N LYS A 277 -17.55 16.20 10.95
CA LYS A 277 -18.22 17.42 10.53
C LYS A 277 -18.82 17.31 9.11
N ASP A 278 -18.04 16.81 8.15
CA ASP A 278 -18.39 16.87 6.73
C ASP A 278 -19.06 15.58 6.24
N LEU A 279 -18.72 14.41 6.83
CA LEU A 279 -19.35 13.12 6.50
C LEU A 279 -20.46 12.72 7.48
N GLY A 280 -20.66 13.47 8.58
CA GLY A 280 -21.73 13.20 9.55
C GLY A 280 -21.51 11.98 10.42
N ILE A 281 -20.29 11.51 10.54
CA ILE A 281 -19.92 10.40 11.45
C ILE A 281 -19.99 10.92 12.88
N ALA A 282 -20.84 10.33 13.73
CA ALA A 282 -21.07 10.82 15.10
C ALA A 282 -19.78 10.88 15.94
N ARG A 283 -18.91 9.87 15.82
CA ARG A 283 -17.60 9.79 16.48
C ARG A 283 -16.71 8.80 15.69
N LEU A 284 -15.66 9.28 15.06
CA LEU A 284 -14.79 8.42 14.23
C LEU A 284 -14.14 7.31 15.07
N ASP A 285 -13.64 7.63 16.27
CA ASP A 285 -12.97 6.66 17.14
C ASP A 285 -13.85 5.44 17.46
N SER A 286 -15.18 5.62 17.55
CA SER A 286 -16.09 4.50 17.82
C SER A 286 -16.13 3.44 16.72
N LEU A 287 -15.75 3.80 15.49
CA LEU A 287 -15.65 2.85 14.39
C LEU A 287 -14.41 1.94 14.47
N PHE A 288 -13.45 2.31 15.32
CA PHE A 288 -12.23 1.54 15.52
C PHE A 288 -12.33 0.55 16.68
N HIS A 289 -13.41 0.61 17.47
CA HIS A 289 -13.65 -0.35 18.55
C HIS A 289 -14.27 -1.63 17.99
N ASP A 290 -13.72 -2.75 18.37
CA ASP A 290 -14.37 -4.05 18.27
C ASP A 290 -13.95 -4.94 19.45
N ASP A 291 -14.80 -5.89 19.81
CA ASP A 291 -14.55 -6.86 20.88
C ASP A 291 -13.79 -8.10 20.39
N THR A 292 -13.33 -8.13 19.13
CA THR A 292 -12.73 -9.32 18.51
C THR A 292 -11.31 -9.59 18.99
N LEU A 293 -10.64 -8.57 19.57
CA LEU A 293 -9.30 -8.65 20.13
C LEU A 293 -9.28 -8.51 21.65
N VAL A 294 -10.39 -8.77 22.33
CA VAL A 294 -10.42 -8.83 23.81
C VAL A 294 -9.62 -10.06 24.24
N ASP A 295 -8.72 -9.86 25.19
CA ASP A 295 -7.74 -10.83 25.71
C ASP A 295 -8.33 -12.11 26.26
#